data_bd2a3739868475b51a5403761000ddbf
#
_entry.id   bd2a3739868475b51a5403761000ddbf
#
_cell.length_a   1.000
_cell.length_b   1.000
_cell.length_c   1.000
_cell.angle_alpha   90.00
_cell.angle_beta   90.00
_cell.angle_gamma   90.00
#
_symmetry.space_group_name_H-M   'P 1'
#
loop_
_entity.id
_entity.type
_entity.pdbx_description
1 polymer ?
#
loop_
_entity_poly.entity_id
_entity_poly.type
_entity_poly.pdbx_seq_one_letter_code
_entity_poly.pdbx_strand_id
1 'polypeptide(L)'
;MNVRLHNTLTGQKEPFEPAEPDHARVYVCGPTVYDYAHLGHARCYVVYDVLVRHLRADGLKVTYVRNVTDVDDKILKRAAETGTEPTVLAARFADAYSEDMHRLGNLDPDVEPRVSTHLEDIFALVQRLVDGDHAYVSDGDVYFSVESFSDYGKLSHRDLGQMKLGASERLDETKAARKRHPADFALWKKSEEDAWGWDSPWGRGRPGWHIECSAMSMKHLGDTLDLHGGGLDLVFPHHENEIAQSEAATGKPFARCWMHNGFVEVDKEKMSKSLGNFFTARDLFDRVEPEAIRYCMMTVHYRAPLNLDWTLDDAGNVTGFPQFEEAERRVAYLYKTKQRLEGLPPKRVVDVDGPVPPDIAGFAEALRESLDDDLNMPVALAKLADFLKAVNELCDQAMRKKGKAARRAVEQAQAGFRALEAELGIGTESADIILLRIRDRRAKARGLDSAAIERQISDRTEARKSKDFAEADRVRDELAAQGVELLDGPEGTGWTIAD
;
A
#
# COMPACT_ATOMS: atom_id res chain seq x y z
N MET A 1 -8.34 16.92 -16.67
CA MET A 1 -7.61 15.73 -16.17
C MET A 1 -6.57 15.31 -17.21
N ASN A 2 -5.30 15.18 -16.81
CA ASN A 2 -4.19 14.80 -17.71
C ASN A 2 -3.60 13.42 -17.35
N VAL A 3 -4.27 12.70 -16.45
CA VAL A 3 -3.78 11.41 -15.94
C VAL A 3 -3.66 10.40 -17.07
N ARG A 4 -2.47 9.83 -17.20
CA ARG A 4 -2.16 8.75 -18.13
C ARG A 4 -1.66 7.55 -17.35
N LEU A 5 -2.24 6.39 -17.58
CA LEU A 5 -1.87 5.16 -16.89
C LEU A 5 -1.44 4.09 -17.90
N HIS A 6 -0.52 3.24 -17.50
CA HIS A 6 -0.18 2.05 -18.28
C HIS A 6 -1.30 1.02 -18.16
N ASN A 7 -1.96 0.75 -19.27
CA ASN A 7 -3.00 -0.26 -19.36
C ASN A 7 -2.38 -1.62 -19.75
N THR A 8 -2.44 -2.58 -18.85
CA THR A 8 -1.86 -3.92 -19.09
C THR A 8 -2.52 -4.62 -20.30
N LEU A 9 -3.80 -4.35 -20.54
CA LEU A 9 -4.53 -4.96 -21.66
C LEU A 9 -3.96 -4.55 -23.02
N THR A 10 -3.60 -3.27 -23.17
CA THR A 10 -3.04 -2.74 -24.43
C THR A 10 -1.52 -2.71 -24.44
N GLY A 11 -0.88 -2.82 -23.27
CA GLY A 11 0.56 -2.66 -23.10
C GLY A 11 1.05 -1.23 -23.31
N GLN A 12 0.14 -0.22 -23.32
CA GLN A 12 0.45 1.17 -23.62
C GLN A 12 0.09 2.08 -22.46
N LYS A 13 0.77 3.23 -22.38
CA LYS A 13 0.40 4.34 -21.50
C LYS A 13 -0.64 5.21 -22.20
N GLU A 14 -1.86 5.19 -21.69
CA GLU A 14 -3.05 5.81 -22.28
C GLU A 14 -3.65 6.87 -21.36
N PRO A 15 -4.40 7.85 -21.88
CA PRO A 15 -5.22 8.72 -21.06
C PRO A 15 -6.22 7.88 -20.23
N PHE A 16 -6.34 8.21 -18.94
CA PHE A 16 -7.39 7.61 -18.11
C PHE A 16 -8.70 8.38 -18.32
N GLU A 17 -9.66 7.75 -18.96
CA GLU A 17 -10.94 8.33 -19.31
C GLU A 17 -12.07 7.50 -18.70
N PRO A 18 -12.63 7.90 -17.53
CA PRO A 18 -13.77 7.21 -16.95
C PRO A 18 -14.99 7.32 -17.87
N ALA A 19 -15.91 6.35 -17.78
CA ALA A 19 -17.14 6.33 -18.57
C ALA A 19 -18.06 7.53 -18.24
N GLU A 20 -18.06 7.95 -16.99
CA GLU A 20 -18.70 9.16 -16.52
C GLU A 20 -17.62 10.23 -16.29
N PRO A 21 -17.65 11.39 -16.96
CA PRO A 21 -16.53 12.35 -16.93
C PRO A 21 -16.07 12.80 -15.53
N ASP A 22 -16.99 12.85 -14.57
CA ASP A 22 -16.71 13.34 -13.22
C ASP A 22 -16.65 12.21 -12.17
N HIS A 23 -16.73 10.94 -12.58
CA HIS A 23 -16.81 9.81 -11.67
C HIS A 23 -16.02 8.61 -12.17
N ALA A 24 -15.02 8.19 -11.41
CA ALA A 24 -14.23 6.99 -11.65
C ALA A 24 -14.66 5.82 -10.74
N ARG A 25 -14.88 4.65 -11.34
CA ARG A 25 -15.22 3.38 -10.69
C ARG A 25 -13.99 2.48 -10.66
N VAL A 26 -13.39 2.36 -9.48
CA VAL A 26 -12.11 1.67 -9.28
C VAL A 26 -12.31 0.43 -8.42
N TYR A 27 -11.93 -0.73 -8.93
CA TYR A 27 -11.90 -1.98 -8.19
C TYR A 27 -10.47 -2.46 -8.03
N VAL A 28 -10.11 -2.89 -6.83
CA VAL A 28 -8.80 -3.51 -6.55
C VAL A 28 -9.04 -4.82 -5.83
N CYS A 29 -8.47 -5.90 -6.36
CA CYS A 29 -8.52 -7.20 -5.70
C CYS A 29 -7.90 -7.12 -4.30
N GLY A 30 -8.70 -7.51 -3.30
CA GLY A 30 -8.31 -7.52 -1.90
C GLY A 30 -7.57 -8.80 -1.49
N PRO A 31 -7.14 -8.88 -0.24
CA PRO A 31 -6.39 -10.04 0.26
C PRO A 31 -7.29 -11.23 0.54
N THR A 32 -6.72 -12.44 0.42
CA THR A 32 -7.27 -13.64 1.07
C THR A 32 -6.79 -13.66 2.53
N VAL A 33 -7.73 -13.60 3.47
CA VAL A 33 -7.44 -13.36 4.89
C VAL A 33 -7.21 -14.66 5.66
N TYR A 34 -6.12 -15.35 5.37
CA TYR A 34 -5.67 -16.56 6.06
C TYR A 34 -4.43 -16.37 6.92
N ASP A 35 -3.74 -15.22 6.79
CA ASP A 35 -2.53 -14.83 7.52
C ASP A 35 -2.36 -13.31 7.50
N TYR A 36 -1.37 -12.78 8.22
CA TYR A 36 -1.04 -11.35 8.23
C TYR A 36 -0.60 -10.84 6.85
N ALA A 37 -0.84 -9.54 6.61
CA ALA A 37 -0.43 -8.87 5.38
C ALA A 37 1.09 -8.85 5.23
N HIS A 38 1.59 -9.33 4.10
CA HIS A 38 3.01 -9.25 3.76
C HIS A 38 3.36 -7.95 3.01
N LEU A 39 4.65 -7.66 2.86
CA LEU A 39 5.13 -6.44 2.19
C LEU A 39 4.63 -6.29 0.75
N GLY A 40 4.34 -7.38 0.04
CA GLY A 40 3.70 -7.33 -1.28
C GLY A 40 2.30 -6.73 -1.23
N HIS A 41 1.49 -7.07 -0.20
CA HIS A 41 0.19 -6.43 0.04
C HIS A 41 0.37 -4.94 0.39
N ALA A 42 1.31 -4.63 1.29
CA ALA A 42 1.61 -3.24 1.65
C ALA A 42 1.92 -2.40 0.41
N ARG A 43 2.78 -2.91 -0.50
CA ARG A 43 3.11 -2.23 -1.75
C ARG A 43 1.89 -2.04 -2.65
N CYS A 44 1.14 -3.10 -2.89
CA CYS A 44 -0.05 -3.06 -3.72
C CYS A 44 -1.00 -1.96 -3.24
N TYR A 45 -1.38 -1.99 -1.97
CA TYR A 45 -2.40 -1.07 -1.47
C TYR A 45 -1.90 0.36 -1.26
N VAL A 46 -0.61 0.59 -1.04
CA VAL A 46 -0.01 1.93 -1.09
C VAL A 46 -0.08 2.52 -2.51
N VAL A 47 0.19 1.72 -3.54
CA VAL A 47 0.10 2.17 -4.94
C VAL A 47 -1.33 2.60 -5.30
N TYR A 48 -2.33 1.77 -4.96
CA TYR A 48 -3.72 2.11 -5.26
C TYR A 48 -4.29 3.22 -4.36
N ASP A 49 -3.79 3.35 -3.13
CA ASP A 49 -4.12 4.49 -2.28
C ASP A 49 -3.63 5.81 -2.90
N VAL A 50 -2.39 5.85 -3.41
CA VAL A 50 -1.86 7.02 -4.13
C VAL A 50 -2.69 7.30 -5.38
N LEU A 51 -3.06 6.29 -6.16
CA LEU A 51 -3.95 6.46 -7.32
C LEU A 51 -5.28 7.10 -6.92
N VAL A 52 -5.97 6.56 -5.93
CA VAL A 52 -7.26 7.05 -5.46
C VAL A 52 -7.16 8.48 -4.93
N ARG A 53 -6.11 8.78 -4.15
CA ARG A 53 -5.83 10.13 -3.66
C ARG A 53 -5.62 11.10 -4.81
N HIS A 54 -4.79 10.74 -5.78
CA HIS A 54 -4.48 11.56 -6.93
C HIS A 54 -5.73 11.86 -7.77
N LEU A 55 -6.52 10.85 -8.11
CA LEU A 55 -7.77 11.05 -8.84
C LEU A 55 -8.76 11.96 -8.09
N ARG A 56 -8.86 11.82 -6.76
CA ARG A 56 -9.68 12.69 -5.91
C ARG A 56 -9.15 14.12 -5.83
N ALA A 57 -7.83 14.29 -5.73
CA ALA A 57 -7.17 15.60 -5.70
C ALA A 57 -7.31 16.35 -7.04
N ASP A 58 -7.40 15.63 -8.17
CA ASP A 58 -7.71 16.19 -9.50
C ASP A 58 -9.21 16.48 -9.68
N GLY A 59 -10.03 16.26 -8.66
CA GLY A 59 -11.44 16.65 -8.60
C GLY A 59 -12.44 15.57 -9.01
N LEU A 60 -12.00 14.35 -9.31
CA LEU A 60 -12.92 13.25 -9.61
C LEU A 60 -13.62 12.74 -8.33
N LYS A 61 -14.90 12.45 -8.45
CA LYS A 61 -15.55 11.52 -7.55
C LYS A 61 -15.00 10.12 -7.84
N VAL A 62 -14.46 9.44 -6.84
CA VAL A 62 -13.96 8.06 -6.98
C VAL A 62 -14.78 7.15 -6.09
N THR A 63 -15.42 6.14 -6.67
CA THR A 63 -15.95 4.99 -5.93
C THR A 63 -14.88 3.90 -5.94
N TYR A 64 -14.21 3.77 -4.82
CA TYR A 64 -13.15 2.79 -4.60
C TYR A 64 -13.69 1.55 -3.88
N VAL A 65 -13.64 0.41 -4.55
CA VAL A 65 -14.05 -0.89 -4.02
C VAL A 65 -12.84 -1.79 -3.89
N ARG A 66 -12.67 -2.38 -2.72
CA ARG A 66 -11.64 -3.40 -2.45
C ARG A 66 -12.27 -4.50 -1.62
N ASN A 67 -12.28 -5.71 -2.15
CA ASN A 67 -12.89 -6.84 -1.44
C ASN A 67 -11.98 -7.42 -0.35
N VAL A 68 -12.60 -8.25 0.49
CA VAL A 68 -11.92 -9.19 1.39
C VAL A 68 -12.36 -10.60 0.99
N THR A 69 -11.41 -11.43 0.58
CA THR A 69 -11.66 -12.85 0.32
C THR A 69 -11.60 -13.61 1.65
N ASP A 70 -12.78 -13.79 2.25
CA ASP A 70 -12.98 -14.47 3.53
C ASP A 70 -13.47 -15.93 3.35
N VAL A 71 -13.50 -16.42 2.12
CA VAL A 71 -13.84 -17.80 1.74
C VAL A 71 -12.80 -18.34 0.76
N ASP A 72 -11.92 -19.24 1.20
CA ASP A 72 -10.85 -19.80 0.36
C ASP A 72 -10.30 -21.11 0.96
N ASP A 73 -9.74 -21.99 0.12
CA ASP A 73 -9.10 -23.23 0.55
C ASP A 73 -7.93 -23.02 1.51
N LYS A 74 -7.21 -21.89 1.38
CA LYS A 74 -6.11 -21.52 2.29
C LYS A 74 -6.61 -21.21 3.70
N ILE A 75 -7.81 -20.61 3.81
CA ILE A 75 -8.46 -20.34 5.11
C ILE A 75 -8.82 -21.65 5.76
N LEU A 76 -9.43 -22.59 5.03
CA LEU A 76 -9.75 -23.93 5.53
C LEU A 76 -8.52 -24.68 6.05
N LYS A 77 -7.46 -24.68 5.23
CA LYS A 77 -6.20 -25.33 5.60
C LYS A 77 -5.62 -24.71 6.87
N ARG A 78 -5.56 -23.37 6.95
CA ARG A 78 -5.01 -22.66 8.11
C ARG A 78 -5.85 -22.85 9.34
N ALA A 79 -7.17 -22.87 9.20
CA ALA A 79 -8.12 -23.15 10.28
C ALA A 79 -7.92 -24.55 10.89
N ALA A 80 -7.73 -25.55 10.02
CA ALA A 80 -7.44 -26.92 10.46
C ALA A 80 -6.07 -27.01 11.17
N GLU A 81 -5.03 -26.33 10.67
CA GLU A 81 -3.71 -26.30 11.29
C GLU A 81 -3.71 -25.64 12.68
N THR A 82 -4.60 -24.66 12.91
CA THR A 82 -4.66 -23.89 14.15
C THR A 82 -5.77 -24.33 15.09
N GLY A 83 -6.62 -25.27 14.67
CA GLY A 83 -7.79 -25.71 15.45
C GLY A 83 -8.84 -24.60 15.65
N THR A 84 -8.94 -23.67 14.69
CA THR A 84 -9.82 -22.50 14.74
C THR A 84 -10.94 -22.65 13.71
N GLU A 85 -12.15 -22.15 13.99
CA GLU A 85 -13.22 -22.07 13.02
C GLU A 85 -12.83 -21.16 11.84
N PRO A 86 -13.09 -21.55 10.55
CA PRO A 86 -12.68 -20.79 9.38
C PRO A 86 -13.20 -19.34 9.37
N THR A 87 -14.44 -19.12 9.77
CA THR A 87 -15.06 -17.78 9.84
C THR A 87 -14.40 -16.89 10.90
N VAL A 88 -14.06 -17.45 12.06
CA VAL A 88 -13.36 -16.74 13.14
C VAL A 88 -11.94 -16.41 12.72
N LEU A 89 -11.24 -17.34 12.06
CA LEU A 89 -9.90 -17.10 11.55
C LEU A 89 -9.89 -15.99 10.49
N ALA A 90 -10.81 -16.05 9.51
CA ALA A 90 -10.93 -15.05 8.46
C ALA A 90 -11.25 -13.67 9.03
N ALA A 91 -12.20 -13.55 9.97
CA ALA A 91 -12.52 -12.30 10.62
C ALA A 91 -11.30 -11.68 11.33
N ARG A 92 -10.57 -12.49 12.12
CA ARG A 92 -9.35 -12.06 12.81
C ARG A 92 -8.32 -11.48 11.86
N PHE A 93 -8.05 -12.15 10.73
CA PHE A 93 -7.04 -11.67 9.79
C PHE A 93 -7.54 -10.52 8.91
N ALA A 94 -8.85 -10.40 8.68
CA ALA A 94 -9.44 -9.23 8.05
C ALA A 94 -9.26 -7.97 8.92
N ASP A 95 -9.54 -8.08 10.23
CA ASP A 95 -9.34 -6.98 11.18
C ASP A 95 -7.86 -6.59 11.27
N ALA A 96 -6.96 -7.59 11.35
CA ALA A 96 -5.53 -7.36 11.37
C ALA A 96 -5.02 -6.68 10.09
N TYR A 97 -5.55 -7.06 8.93
CA TYR A 97 -5.25 -6.44 7.65
C TYR A 97 -5.71 -4.97 7.62
N SER A 98 -6.92 -4.68 8.06
CA SER A 98 -7.43 -3.31 8.12
C SER A 98 -6.56 -2.43 9.02
N GLU A 99 -6.18 -2.93 10.22
CA GLU A 99 -5.26 -2.25 11.13
C GLU A 99 -3.90 -1.97 10.47
N ASP A 100 -3.33 -2.95 9.76
CA ASP A 100 -2.04 -2.78 9.09
C ASP A 100 -2.13 -1.71 7.98
N MET A 101 -3.22 -1.69 7.22
CA MET A 101 -3.43 -0.68 6.17
C MET A 101 -3.62 0.71 6.75
N HIS A 102 -4.34 0.87 7.85
CA HIS A 102 -4.46 2.16 8.55
C HIS A 102 -3.10 2.65 9.07
N ARG A 103 -2.29 1.75 9.65
CA ARG A 103 -0.94 2.11 10.11
C ARG A 103 -0.03 2.58 8.98
N LEU A 104 -0.21 2.06 7.76
CA LEU A 104 0.48 2.52 6.55
C LEU A 104 -0.09 3.83 5.97
N GLY A 105 -1.14 4.39 6.59
CA GLY A 105 -1.79 5.62 6.13
C GLY A 105 -2.67 5.45 4.90
N ASN A 106 -3.09 4.23 4.57
CA ASN A 106 -4.01 3.99 3.47
C ASN A 106 -5.43 4.43 3.84
N LEU A 107 -6.14 4.96 2.85
CA LEU A 107 -7.58 5.25 2.94
C LEU A 107 -8.38 3.94 3.00
N ASP A 108 -9.50 3.98 3.69
CA ASP A 108 -10.50 2.94 3.57
C ASP A 108 -11.12 2.96 2.16
N PRO A 109 -11.47 1.80 1.60
CA PRO A 109 -12.33 1.76 0.43
C PRO A 109 -13.72 2.31 0.76
N ASP A 110 -14.41 2.87 -0.24
CA ASP A 110 -15.79 3.32 -0.06
C ASP A 110 -16.73 2.12 0.16
N VAL A 111 -16.37 0.97 -0.41
CA VAL A 111 -17.06 -0.31 -0.20
C VAL A 111 -16.03 -1.42 -0.05
N GLU A 112 -16.17 -2.21 1.02
CA GLU A 112 -15.34 -3.40 1.27
C GLU A 112 -16.22 -4.66 1.30
N PRO A 113 -16.58 -5.23 0.13
CA PRO A 113 -17.43 -6.42 0.07
C PRO A 113 -16.66 -7.67 0.51
N ARG A 114 -17.37 -8.59 1.17
CA ARG A 114 -16.85 -9.90 1.58
C ARG A 114 -17.53 -10.99 0.76
N VAL A 115 -16.78 -12.03 0.41
CA VAL A 115 -17.31 -13.16 -0.37
C VAL A 115 -18.48 -13.82 0.34
N SER A 116 -18.37 -14.06 1.66
CA SER A 116 -19.42 -14.69 2.48
C SER A 116 -20.76 -13.95 2.48
N THR A 117 -20.77 -12.64 2.17
CA THR A 117 -21.98 -11.80 2.13
C THR A 117 -22.52 -11.56 0.72
N HIS A 118 -21.85 -12.09 -0.32
CA HIS A 118 -22.21 -11.88 -1.73
C HIS A 118 -22.52 -13.18 -2.48
N LEU A 119 -22.90 -14.24 -1.77
CA LEU A 119 -23.14 -15.56 -2.37
C LEU A 119 -24.28 -15.53 -3.39
N GLU A 120 -25.35 -14.79 -3.13
CA GLU A 120 -26.47 -14.64 -4.06
C GLU A 120 -26.07 -13.95 -5.38
N ASP A 121 -25.18 -12.95 -5.30
CA ASP A 121 -24.65 -12.28 -6.50
C ASP A 121 -23.74 -13.25 -7.29
N ILE A 122 -22.95 -14.07 -6.58
CA ILE A 122 -22.14 -15.15 -7.16
C ILE A 122 -23.04 -16.18 -7.84
N PHE A 123 -24.09 -16.66 -7.16
CA PHE A 123 -25.02 -17.63 -7.74
C PHE A 123 -25.67 -17.09 -9.02
N ALA A 124 -26.12 -15.84 -8.99
CA ALA A 124 -26.74 -15.21 -10.15
C ALA A 124 -25.74 -15.13 -11.35
N LEU A 125 -24.49 -14.79 -11.11
CA LEU A 125 -23.47 -14.72 -12.16
C LEU A 125 -23.12 -16.11 -12.71
N VAL A 126 -22.91 -17.10 -11.86
CA VAL A 126 -22.64 -18.49 -12.25
C VAL A 126 -23.82 -19.04 -13.05
N GLN A 127 -25.08 -18.81 -12.61
CA GLN A 127 -26.26 -19.29 -13.34
C GLN A 127 -26.35 -18.65 -14.73
N ARG A 128 -26.06 -17.35 -14.84
CA ARG A 128 -26.02 -16.64 -16.13
C ARG A 128 -24.99 -17.24 -17.09
N LEU A 129 -23.84 -17.66 -16.58
CA LEU A 129 -22.80 -18.33 -17.36
C LEU A 129 -23.23 -19.75 -17.80
N VAL A 130 -23.94 -20.47 -16.95
CA VAL A 130 -24.50 -21.80 -17.27
C VAL A 130 -25.59 -21.68 -18.34
N ASP A 131 -26.52 -20.73 -18.19
CA ASP A 131 -27.60 -20.47 -19.14
C ASP A 131 -27.08 -19.99 -20.51
N GLY A 132 -25.93 -19.33 -20.54
CA GLY A 132 -25.23 -18.88 -21.73
C GLY A 132 -24.30 -19.92 -22.39
N ASP A 133 -24.27 -21.16 -21.93
CA ASP A 133 -23.37 -22.24 -22.41
C ASP A 133 -21.86 -21.91 -22.17
N HIS A 134 -21.53 -20.94 -21.32
CA HIS A 134 -20.14 -20.62 -20.94
C HIS A 134 -19.64 -21.42 -19.74
N ALA A 135 -20.55 -22.06 -19.00
CA ALA A 135 -20.22 -22.92 -17.87
C ALA A 135 -21.02 -24.22 -17.89
N TYR A 136 -20.54 -25.23 -17.20
CA TYR A 136 -21.18 -26.52 -17.11
C TYR A 136 -21.04 -27.14 -15.70
N VAL A 137 -22.06 -27.93 -15.34
CA VAL A 137 -22.05 -28.70 -14.08
C VAL A 137 -21.39 -30.07 -14.32
N SER A 138 -20.51 -30.47 -13.42
CA SER A 138 -19.85 -31.76 -13.43
C SER A 138 -19.69 -32.28 -11.99
N ASP A 139 -20.46 -33.31 -11.63
CA ASP A 139 -20.46 -33.99 -10.32
C ASP A 139 -20.61 -33.01 -9.12
N GLY A 140 -21.44 -31.96 -9.29
CA GLY A 140 -21.71 -30.94 -8.28
C GLY A 140 -20.71 -29.79 -8.23
N ASP A 141 -19.61 -29.87 -8.97
CA ASP A 141 -18.78 -28.70 -9.31
C ASP A 141 -19.37 -27.95 -10.51
N VAL A 142 -19.11 -26.64 -10.62
CA VAL A 142 -19.40 -25.86 -11.84
C VAL A 142 -18.10 -25.31 -12.37
N TYR A 143 -17.85 -25.55 -13.65
CA TYR A 143 -16.64 -25.09 -14.35
C TYR A 143 -16.98 -24.10 -15.45
N PHE A 144 -16.14 -23.07 -15.61
CA PHE A 144 -16.12 -22.23 -16.79
C PHE A 144 -15.44 -22.98 -17.93
N SER A 145 -16.04 -22.96 -19.12
CA SER A 145 -15.50 -23.54 -20.35
C SER A 145 -14.64 -22.50 -21.07
N VAL A 146 -13.32 -22.61 -20.98
CA VAL A 146 -12.43 -21.60 -21.60
C VAL A 146 -12.56 -21.55 -23.11
N GLU A 147 -12.89 -22.66 -23.77
CA GLU A 147 -13.10 -22.73 -25.22
C GLU A 147 -14.35 -21.96 -25.67
N SER A 148 -15.28 -21.65 -24.76
CA SER A 148 -16.48 -20.86 -25.06
C SER A 148 -16.22 -19.36 -25.17
N PHE A 149 -15.03 -18.89 -24.77
CA PHE A 149 -14.63 -17.49 -24.80
C PHE A 149 -13.42 -17.28 -25.71
N SER A 150 -13.65 -16.85 -26.94
CA SER A 150 -12.62 -16.73 -27.98
C SER A 150 -11.45 -15.83 -27.65
N ASP A 151 -11.67 -14.82 -26.80
CA ASP A 151 -10.67 -13.81 -26.43
C ASP A 151 -9.88 -14.19 -25.17
N TYR A 152 -9.97 -15.46 -24.71
CA TYR A 152 -9.22 -15.90 -23.53
C TYR A 152 -7.71 -15.78 -23.75
N GLY A 153 -7.04 -15.11 -22.84
CA GLY A 153 -5.60 -14.83 -22.94
C GLY A 153 -5.28 -13.38 -23.37
N LYS A 154 -6.30 -12.55 -23.65
CA LYS A 154 -6.09 -11.19 -24.16
C LYS A 154 -5.38 -10.25 -23.17
N LEU A 155 -5.56 -10.41 -21.86
CA LEU A 155 -4.88 -9.60 -20.84
C LEU A 155 -3.45 -10.06 -20.61
N SER A 156 -3.27 -11.36 -20.50
CA SER A 156 -1.96 -11.98 -20.23
C SER A 156 -1.09 -12.12 -21.48
N HIS A 157 -1.65 -11.83 -22.66
CA HIS A 157 -1.03 -12.04 -23.99
C HIS A 157 -0.55 -13.48 -24.18
N ARG A 158 -1.31 -14.46 -23.68
CA ARG A 158 -1.03 -15.89 -23.76
C ARG A 158 -1.97 -16.58 -24.73
N ASP A 159 -1.40 -17.45 -25.55
CA ASP A 159 -2.18 -18.37 -26.39
C ASP A 159 -2.62 -19.60 -25.57
N LEU A 160 -3.89 -19.97 -25.64
CA LEU A 160 -4.45 -21.18 -24.99
C LEU A 160 -3.67 -22.45 -25.36
N GLY A 161 -3.22 -22.58 -26.59
CA GLY A 161 -2.44 -23.73 -27.07
C GLY A 161 -1.04 -23.82 -26.44
N GLN A 162 -0.52 -22.71 -25.92
CA GLN A 162 0.79 -22.61 -25.24
C GLN A 162 0.69 -22.64 -23.72
N MET A 163 -0.52 -22.53 -23.17
CA MET A 163 -0.74 -22.61 -21.73
C MET A 163 -0.43 -24.01 -21.24
N LYS A 164 0.79 -24.21 -20.76
CA LYS A 164 1.16 -25.47 -20.12
C LYS A 164 0.22 -25.72 -18.95
N LEU A 165 -0.43 -26.86 -18.99
CA LEU A 165 -1.23 -27.41 -17.94
C LEU A 165 -0.56 -27.24 -16.57
N GLY A 166 -1.24 -26.49 -15.70
CA GLY A 166 -1.05 -26.61 -14.27
C GLY A 166 0.27 -26.16 -13.69
N ALA A 167 0.58 -24.86 -13.73
CA ALA A 167 1.62 -24.31 -12.86
C ALA A 167 1.14 -24.07 -11.40
N SER A 168 -0.16 -24.16 -11.11
CA SER A 168 -0.69 -23.81 -9.78
C SER A 168 -1.49 -24.86 -9.04
N GLU A 169 -1.87 -25.97 -9.69
CA GLU A 169 -2.52 -27.09 -9.01
C GLU A 169 -1.75 -28.36 -9.32
N ARG A 170 -1.21 -29.03 -8.29
CA ARG A 170 -1.00 -30.47 -8.37
C ARG A 170 -2.38 -31.07 -8.62
N LEU A 171 -2.66 -31.39 -9.88
CA LEU A 171 -3.93 -31.94 -10.31
C LEU A 171 -4.18 -33.24 -9.55
N ASP A 172 -5.13 -33.20 -8.63
CA ASP A 172 -5.81 -34.39 -8.18
C ASP A 172 -6.41 -35.02 -9.45
N GLU A 173 -5.95 -36.21 -9.85
CA GLU A 173 -6.35 -36.89 -11.07
C GLU A 173 -7.89 -37.03 -11.17
N THR A 174 -8.57 -37.10 -10.01
CA THR A 174 -10.03 -37.16 -9.93
C THR A 174 -10.70 -35.84 -10.32
N LYS A 175 -10.09 -34.69 -9.98
CA LYS A 175 -10.58 -33.36 -10.39
C LYS A 175 -10.30 -33.08 -11.85
N ALA A 176 -9.16 -33.54 -12.37
CA ALA A 176 -8.83 -33.42 -13.80
C ALA A 176 -9.85 -34.13 -14.68
N ALA A 177 -10.36 -35.31 -14.27
CA ALA A 177 -11.35 -36.09 -15.01
C ALA A 177 -12.73 -35.42 -15.11
N ARG A 178 -13.02 -34.39 -14.29
CA ARG A 178 -14.31 -33.68 -14.31
C ARG A 178 -14.32 -32.50 -15.30
N LYS A 179 -13.16 -32.02 -15.75
CA LYS A 179 -13.03 -30.89 -16.68
C LYS A 179 -13.13 -31.37 -18.15
N ARG A 180 -13.82 -30.59 -18.98
CA ARG A 180 -13.88 -30.85 -20.44
C ARG A 180 -12.57 -30.44 -21.11
N HIS A 181 -11.97 -29.33 -20.66
CA HIS A 181 -10.67 -28.88 -21.12
C HIS A 181 -9.77 -28.62 -19.89
N PRO A 182 -8.48 -28.94 -19.94
CA PRO A 182 -7.58 -28.79 -18.78
C PRO A 182 -7.49 -27.37 -18.21
N ALA A 183 -7.65 -26.34 -19.04
CA ALA A 183 -7.64 -24.95 -18.63
C ALA A 183 -8.97 -24.48 -18.02
N ASP A 184 -10.05 -25.27 -18.08
CA ASP A 184 -11.31 -24.92 -17.42
C ASP A 184 -11.08 -24.70 -15.93
N PHE A 185 -11.76 -23.72 -15.35
CA PHE A 185 -11.57 -23.35 -13.95
C PHE A 185 -12.89 -23.35 -13.19
N ALA A 186 -12.80 -23.62 -11.88
CA ALA A 186 -13.98 -23.79 -11.06
C ALA A 186 -14.65 -22.43 -10.76
N LEU A 187 -15.96 -22.36 -10.95
CA LEU A 187 -16.86 -21.30 -10.52
C LEU A 187 -17.53 -21.63 -9.20
N TRP A 188 -17.87 -22.93 -9.00
CA TRP A 188 -18.40 -23.49 -7.78
C TRP A 188 -17.70 -24.81 -7.48
N LYS A 189 -17.28 -25.02 -6.24
CA LYS A 189 -16.61 -26.23 -5.78
C LYS A 189 -17.51 -26.95 -4.80
N LYS A 190 -17.92 -28.18 -5.11
CA LYS A 190 -18.67 -29.04 -4.22
C LYS A 190 -17.94 -29.25 -2.89
N SER A 191 -18.65 -29.21 -1.79
CA SER A 191 -18.18 -29.56 -0.47
C SER A 191 -18.90 -30.82 0.04
N GLU A 192 -18.23 -31.60 0.91
CA GLU A 192 -18.87 -32.68 1.63
C GLU A 192 -19.94 -32.10 2.58
N GLU A 193 -20.91 -32.95 2.97
CA GLU A 193 -22.09 -32.53 3.73
C GLU A 193 -21.75 -31.81 5.05
N ASP A 194 -20.74 -32.30 5.76
CA ASP A 194 -20.27 -31.75 7.03
C ASP A 194 -19.14 -30.70 6.88
N ALA A 195 -18.70 -30.44 5.64
CA ALA A 195 -17.64 -29.48 5.39
C ALA A 195 -18.15 -28.03 5.32
N TRP A 196 -17.24 -27.09 5.57
CA TRP A 196 -17.53 -25.67 5.43
C TRP A 196 -17.97 -25.33 4.01
N GLY A 197 -19.13 -24.68 3.89
CA GLY A 197 -19.74 -24.36 2.59
C GLY A 197 -21.18 -23.90 2.76
N TRP A 198 -21.79 -23.53 1.65
CA TRP A 198 -23.15 -23.00 1.57
C TRP A 198 -23.98 -23.82 0.57
N ASP A 199 -25.28 -23.84 0.80
CA ASP A 199 -26.22 -24.45 -0.15
C ASP A 199 -26.32 -23.56 -1.40
N SER A 200 -26.35 -24.19 -2.57
CA SER A 200 -26.45 -23.52 -3.85
C SER A 200 -27.37 -24.28 -4.81
N PRO A 201 -27.74 -23.71 -5.96
CA PRO A 201 -28.49 -24.42 -6.99
C PRO A 201 -27.82 -25.71 -7.49
N TRP A 202 -26.51 -25.85 -7.33
CA TRP A 202 -25.72 -27.00 -7.78
C TRP A 202 -25.35 -27.96 -6.65
N GLY A 203 -25.85 -27.71 -5.46
CA GLY A 203 -25.54 -28.44 -4.24
C GLY A 203 -24.65 -27.68 -3.28
N ARG A 204 -24.37 -28.29 -2.11
CA ARG A 204 -23.53 -27.67 -1.09
C ARG A 204 -22.08 -27.52 -1.57
N GLY A 205 -21.50 -26.34 -1.34
CA GLY A 205 -20.16 -26.04 -1.80
C GLY A 205 -19.68 -24.65 -1.43
N ARG A 206 -18.69 -24.16 -2.18
CA ARG A 206 -18.13 -22.81 -2.02
C ARG A 206 -17.74 -22.26 -3.39
N PRO A 207 -17.65 -20.90 -3.53
CA PRO A 207 -17.25 -20.29 -4.78
C PRO A 207 -15.82 -20.67 -5.19
N GLY A 208 -15.56 -20.64 -6.50
CA GLY A 208 -14.22 -20.60 -7.06
C GLY A 208 -13.62 -19.23 -6.85
N TRP A 209 -12.32 -19.14 -6.66
CA TRP A 209 -11.61 -17.90 -6.35
C TRP A 209 -11.83 -16.75 -7.35
N HIS A 210 -12.03 -17.04 -8.62
CA HIS A 210 -12.11 -16.02 -9.67
C HIS A 210 -13.50 -15.39 -9.79
N ILE A 211 -14.58 -16.13 -9.52
CA ILE A 211 -15.95 -15.62 -9.66
C ILE A 211 -16.30 -14.58 -8.61
N GLU A 212 -15.61 -14.59 -7.47
CA GLU A 212 -15.84 -13.72 -6.34
C GLU A 212 -15.68 -12.26 -6.72
N CYS A 213 -14.51 -11.90 -7.28
CA CYS A 213 -14.20 -10.53 -7.68
C CYS A 213 -15.08 -10.06 -8.84
N SER A 214 -15.39 -10.92 -9.82
CA SER A 214 -16.33 -10.61 -10.90
C SER A 214 -17.72 -10.26 -10.34
N ALA A 215 -18.28 -11.09 -9.45
CA ALA A 215 -19.61 -10.84 -8.90
C ALA A 215 -19.64 -9.58 -8.02
N MET A 216 -18.67 -9.44 -7.09
CA MET A 216 -18.64 -8.30 -6.16
C MET A 216 -18.38 -6.97 -6.88
N SER A 217 -17.46 -6.93 -7.86
CA SER A 217 -17.19 -5.71 -8.61
C SER A 217 -18.38 -5.29 -9.46
N MET A 218 -19.02 -6.22 -10.16
CA MET A 218 -20.21 -5.94 -10.96
C MET A 218 -21.39 -5.47 -10.10
N LYS A 219 -21.57 -6.03 -8.90
CA LYS A 219 -22.60 -5.62 -7.94
C LYS A 219 -22.47 -4.17 -7.54
N HIS A 220 -21.26 -3.70 -7.24
CA HIS A 220 -21.02 -2.38 -6.68
C HIS A 220 -20.70 -1.30 -7.73
N LEU A 221 -20.13 -1.69 -8.88
CA LEU A 221 -19.65 -0.76 -9.90
C LEU A 221 -20.29 -0.93 -11.27
N GLY A 222 -21.12 -1.97 -11.46
CA GLY A 222 -21.79 -2.26 -12.73
C GLY A 222 -20.96 -3.16 -13.66
N ASP A 223 -21.50 -3.41 -14.86
CA ASP A 223 -20.93 -4.39 -15.81
C ASP A 223 -19.54 -4.01 -16.35
N THR A 224 -19.21 -2.72 -16.39
CA THR A 224 -17.94 -2.20 -16.89
C THR A 224 -17.31 -1.27 -15.87
N LEU A 225 -16.09 -1.57 -15.46
CA LEU A 225 -15.29 -0.77 -14.53
C LEU A 225 -14.45 0.26 -15.29
N ASP A 226 -14.13 1.39 -14.65
CA ASP A 226 -13.20 2.34 -15.27
C ASP A 226 -11.74 1.88 -15.05
N LEU A 227 -11.44 1.32 -13.88
CA LEU A 227 -10.14 0.72 -13.58
C LEU A 227 -10.29 -0.54 -12.73
N HIS A 228 -9.57 -1.59 -13.12
CA HIS A 228 -9.39 -2.79 -12.32
C HIS A 228 -7.90 -3.00 -12.03
N GLY A 229 -7.55 -3.26 -10.78
CA GLY A 229 -6.17 -3.33 -10.35
C GLY A 229 -5.82 -4.44 -9.36
N GLY A 230 -4.51 -4.72 -9.27
CA GLY A 230 -3.94 -5.69 -8.34
C GLY A 230 -2.45 -5.90 -8.55
N GLY A 231 -1.87 -6.92 -7.91
CA GLY A 231 -0.49 -7.33 -8.14
C GLY A 231 -0.29 -7.97 -9.52
N LEU A 232 0.93 -7.90 -10.04
CA LEU A 232 1.29 -8.51 -11.35
C LEU A 232 1.04 -10.02 -11.40
N ASP A 233 1.04 -10.71 -10.27
CA ASP A 233 0.70 -12.14 -10.15
C ASP A 233 -0.77 -12.44 -10.39
N LEU A 234 -1.65 -11.45 -10.30
CA LEU A 234 -3.07 -11.59 -10.56
C LEU A 234 -3.41 -11.51 -12.06
N VAL A 235 -2.52 -10.98 -12.91
CA VAL A 235 -2.75 -10.89 -14.36
C VAL A 235 -3.21 -12.25 -14.93
N PHE A 236 -2.50 -13.32 -14.52
CA PHE A 236 -2.84 -14.67 -14.88
C PHE A 236 -2.62 -15.63 -13.69
N PRO A 237 -3.59 -16.49 -13.36
CA PRO A 237 -4.84 -16.69 -14.09
C PRO A 237 -6.01 -15.78 -13.63
N HIS A 238 -5.90 -15.04 -12.51
CA HIS A 238 -7.05 -14.46 -11.81
C HIS A 238 -7.82 -13.43 -12.66
N HIS A 239 -7.18 -12.34 -13.07
CA HIS A 239 -7.83 -11.28 -13.85
C HIS A 239 -8.21 -11.73 -15.27
N GLU A 240 -7.43 -12.61 -15.88
CA GLU A 240 -7.82 -13.24 -17.16
C GLU A 240 -9.13 -14.01 -17.02
N ASN A 241 -9.29 -14.77 -15.92
CA ASN A 241 -10.50 -15.53 -15.64
C ASN A 241 -11.68 -14.61 -15.29
N GLU A 242 -11.43 -13.49 -14.60
CA GLU A 242 -12.47 -12.50 -14.35
C GLU A 242 -12.99 -11.84 -15.63
N ILE A 243 -12.09 -11.53 -16.57
CA ILE A 243 -12.48 -11.06 -17.92
C ILE A 243 -13.39 -12.08 -18.58
N ALA A 244 -12.96 -13.34 -18.65
CA ALA A 244 -13.71 -14.38 -19.30
C ALA A 244 -15.11 -14.53 -18.69
N GLN A 245 -15.22 -14.57 -17.36
CA GLN A 245 -16.50 -14.65 -16.66
C GLN A 245 -17.41 -13.46 -16.92
N SER A 246 -16.88 -12.27 -16.75
CA SER A 246 -17.68 -11.04 -16.79
C SER A 246 -18.11 -10.70 -18.22
N GLU A 247 -17.21 -10.83 -19.20
CA GLU A 247 -17.51 -10.51 -20.58
C GLU A 247 -18.39 -11.58 -21.26
N ALA A 248 -18.17 -12.87 -20.95
CA ALA A 248 -19.07 -13.92 -21.41
C ALA A 248 -20.50 -13.75 -20.86
N ALA A 249 -20.63 -13.32 -19.60
CA ALA A 249 -21.92 -13.08 -19.01
C ALA A 249 -22.62 -11.81 -19.52
N THR A 250 -21.89 -10.73 -19.85
CA THR A 250 -22.49 -9.41 -20.14
C THR A 250 -22.46 -9.03 -21.61
N GLY A 251 -21.54 -9.57 -22.40
CA GLY A 251 -21.25 -9.13 -23.76
C GLY A 251 -20.59 -7.75 -23.82
N LYS A 252 -20.07 -7.24 -22.69
CA LYS A 252 -19.43 -5.91 -22.57
C LYS A 252 -18.01 -6.04 -22.06
N PRO A 253 -17.10 -5.10 -22.39
CA PRO A 253 -15.79 -5.02 -21.76
C PRO A 253 -15.92 -4.94 -20.24
N PHE A 254 -15.13 -5.75 -19.51
CA PHE A 254 -15.23 -5.80 -18.06
C PHE A 254 -14.54 -4.60 -17.39
N ALA A 255 -13.35 -4.22 -17.85
CA ALA A 255 -12.68 -3.01 -17.37
C ALA A 255 -12.04 -2.25 -18.54
N ARG A 256 -12.05 -0.89 -18.44
CA ARG A 256 -11.46 -0.01 -19.45
C ARG A 256 -9.94 0.11 -19.29
N CYS A 257 -9.46 0.11 -18.05
CA CYS A 257 -8.04 0.17 -17.71
C CYS A 257 -7.67 -0.96 -16.72
N TRP A 258 -6.63 -1.70 -17.04
CA TRP A 258 -6.05 -2.76 -16.21
C TRP A 258 -4.70 -2.30 -15.67
N MET A 259 -4.58 -2.13 -14.36
CA MET A 259 -3.37 -1.65 -13.73
C MET A 259 -2.75 -2.70 -12.82
N HIS A 260 -1.44 -2.94 -12.94
CA HIS A 260 -0.75 -3.95 -12.13
C HIS A 260 0.55 -3.40 -11.56
N ASN A 261 0.75 -3.62 -10.25
CA ASN A 261 2.01 -3.28 -9.59
C ASN A 261 2.97 -4.47 -9.56
N GLY A 262 4.27 -4.15 -9.66
CA GLY A 262 5.35 -5.14 -9.60
C GLY A 262 5.54 -5.75 -8.21
N PHE A 263 6.33 -6.81 -8.14
CA PHE A 263 6.62 -7.56 -6.91
C PHE A 263 7.48 -6.79 -5.90
N VAL A 264 7.40 -7.21 -4.64
CA VAL A 264 8.47 -6.98 -3.67
C VAL A 264 9.37 -8.21 -3.68
N GLU A 265 10.65 -7.97 -3.86
CA GLU A 265 11.71 -8.97 -3.87
C GLU A 265 12.60 -8.73 -2.64
N VAL A 266 13.17 -9.78 -2.11
CA VAL A 266 14.17 -9.71 -1.08
C VAL A 266 15.42 -10.39 -1.61
N ASP A 267 16.53 -9.66 -1.66
CA ASP A 267 17.80 -10.13 -2.22
C ASP A 267 17.66 -10.64 -3.67
N LYS A 268 16.86 -9.93 -4.48
CA LYS A 268 16.52 -10.23 -5.88
C LYS A 268 15.69 -11.51 -6.10
N GLU A 269 15.15 -12.07 -5.04
CA GLU A 269 14.25 -13.21 -5.11
C GLU A 269 12.84 -12.81 -4.66
N LYS A 270 11.82 -13.33 -5.37
CA LYS A 270 10.42 -13.12 -4.96
C LYS A 270 10.20 -13.65 -3.55
N MET A 271 9.56 -12.85 -2.70
CA MET A 271 9.21 -13.29 -1.35
C MET A 271 8.37 -14.56 -1.35
N SER A 272 8.79 -15.55 -0.58
CA SER A 272 8.01 -16.77 -0.34
C SER A 272 8.29 -17.35 1.04
N LYS A 273 7.27 -18.00 1.65
CA LYS A 273 7.42 -18.67 2.94
C LYS A 273 8.44 -19.82 2.89
N SER A 274 8.55 -20.50 1.74
CA SER A 274 9.46 -21.62 1.56
C SER A 274 10.94 -21.21 1.50
N LEU A 275 11.24 -19.97 1.12
CA LEU A 275 12.60 -19.42 1.09
C LEU A 275 13.00 -18.74 2.41
N GLY A 276 12.09 -18.60 3.37
CA GLY A 276 12.37 -17.91 4.62
C GLY A 276 12.58 -16.38 4.49
N ASN A 277 12.32 -15.83 3.31
CA ASN A 277 12.44 -14.39 3.00
C ASN A 277 11.09 -13.66 3.03
N PHE A 278 10.12 -14.19 3.76
CA PHE A 278 8.77 -13.67 3.87
C PHE A 278 8.64 -12.78 5.11
N PHE A 279 8.25 -11.52 4.91
CA PHE A 279 8.07 -10.55 5.97
C PHE A 279 6.66 -9.95 5.91
N THR A 280 6.03 -9.84 7.07
CA THR A 280 4.77 -9.12 7.22
C THR A 280 5.03 -7.63 7.47
N ALA A 281 4.05 -6.78 7.19
CA ALA A 281 4.13 -5.37 7.56
C ALA A 281 4.31 -5.21 9.09
N ARG A 282 3.68 -6.07 9.89
CA ARG A 282 3.76 -6.07 11.37
C ARG A 282 5.17 -6.33 11.89
N ASP A 283 5.93 -7.19 11.24
CA ASP A 283 7.33 -7.47 11.62
C ASP A 283 8.22 -6.21 11.57
N LEU A 284 7.81 -5.23 10.77
CA LEU A 284 8.54 -3.98 10.57
C LEU A 284 8.04 -2.83 11.43
N PHE A 285 6.79 -2.82 11.87
CA PHE A 285 6.21 -1.69 12.61
C PHE A 285 6.90 -1.39 13.94
N ASP A 286 7.54 -2.37 14.56
CA ASP A 286 8.33 -2.18 15.77
C ASP A 286 9.78 -1.70 15.48
N ARG A 287 10.22 -1.82 14.23
CA ARG A 287 11.59 -1.50 13.80
C ARG A 287 11.69 -0.19 13.03
N VAL A 288 10.64 0.15 12.27
CA VAL A 288 10.61 1.27 11.35
C VAL A 288 9.29 2.04 11.50
N GLU A 289 9.31 3.35 11.30
CA GLU A 289 8.09 4.15 11.27
C GLU A 289 7.18 3.68 10.11
N PRO A 290 5.89 3.42 10.35
CA PRO A 290 4.99 2.95 9.30
C PRO A 290 4.95 3.84 8.06
N GLU A 291 5.01 5.17 8.24
CA GLU A 291 5.09 6.11 7.11
C GLU A 291 6.41 5.96 6.32
N ALA A 292 7.51 5.52 6.96
CA ALA A 292 8.75 5.22 6.24
C ALA A 292 8.62 3.97 5.38
N ILE A 293 7.82 2.97 5.81
CA ILE A 293 7.50 1.81 4.97
C ILE A 293 6.70 2.28 3.75
N ARG A 294 5.68 3.11 3.95
CA ARG A 294 4.91 3.73 2.85
C ARG A 294 5.83 4.50 1.90
N TYR A 295 6.69 5.36 2.43
CA TYR A 295 7.67 6.12 1.64
C TYR A 295 8.56 5.20 0.80
N CYS A 296 9.10 4.13 1.39
CA CYS A 296 9.93 3.16 0.70
C CYS A 296 9.19 2.50 -0.47
N MET A 297 7.89 2.14 -0.31
CA MET A 297 7.10 1.56 -1.38
C MET A 297 6.94 2.48 -2.60
N MET A 298 7.13 3.80 -2.43
CA MET A 298 7.05 4.82 -3.47
C MET A 298 8.40 5.16 -4.12
N THR A 299 9.53 4.65 -3.61
CA THR A 299 10.87 4.98 -4.12
C THR A 299 11.19 4.38 -5.48
N VAL A 300 10.44 3.35 -5.88
CA VAL A 300 10.58 2.67 -7.17
C VAL A 300 9.24 2.77 -7.91
N HIS A 301 9.30 2.96 -9.23
CA HIS A 301 8.08 3.02 -10.05
C HIS A 301 7.22 1.78 -9.81
N TYR A 302 5.89 1.96 -9.68
CA TYR A 302 4.99 0.89 -9.22
C TYR A 302 5.03 -0.37 -10.09
N ARG A 303 5.30 -0.25 -11.40
CA ARG A 303 5.42 -1.39 -12.32
C ARG A 303 6.73 -2.18 -12.19
N ALA A 304 7.79 -1.56 -11.70
CA ALA A 304 9.07 -2.22 -11.52
C ALA A 304 9.10 -3.05 -10.22
N PRO A 305 9.87 -4.13 -10.09
CA PRO A 305 10.05 -4.80 -8.81
C PRO A 305 10.75 -3.88 -7.80
N LEU A 306 10.32 -3.94 -6.55
CA LEU A 306 11.00 -3.30 -5.42
C LEU A 306 11.89 -4.35 -4.75
N ASN A 307 13.20 -4.22 -4.92
CA ASN A 307 14.14 -5.09 -4.24
C ASN A 307 14.52 -4.50 -2.87
N LEU A 308 14.40 -5.31 -1.83
CA LEU A 308 14.82 -5.02 -0.48
C LEU A 308 16.07 -5.86 -0.17
N ASP A 309 17.16 -5.20 0.18
CA ASP A 309 18.33 -5.87 0.73
C ASP A 309 18.13 -6.02 2.24
N TRP A 310 18.64 -7.07 2.83
CA TRP A 310 18.61 -7.28 4.27
C TRP A 310 20.02 -7.26 4.88
N THR A 311 20.09 -6.90 6.14
CA THR A 311 21.29 -7.06 6.96
C THR A 311 21.08 -8.23 7.91
N LEU A 312 22.13 -9.03 8.10
CA LEU A 312 22.12 -10.21 8.96
C LEU A 312 23.13 -10.03 10.11
N ASP A 313 22.81 -10.62 11.26
CA ASP A 313 23.80 -10.80 12.34
C ASP A 313 24.70 -12.02 12.08
N ASP A 314 25.67 -12.27 12.97
CA ASP A 314 26.59 -13.39 12.87
C ASP A 314 25.90 -14.77 12.99
N ALA A 315 24.68 -14.80 13.50
CA ALA A 315 23.84 -15.99 13.59
C ALA A 315 22.91 -16.18 12.37
N GLY A 316 22.93 -15.24 11.41
CA GLY A 316 22.09 -15.26 10.21
C GLY A 316 20.67 -14.73 10.42
N ASN A 317 20.37 -14.04 11.52
CA ASN A 317 19.08 -13.42 11.73
C ASN A 317 19.01 -12.05 11.05
N VAL A 318 17.84 -11.71 10.48
CA VAL A 318 17.60 -10.40 9.85
C VAL A 318 17.58 -9.31 10.92
N THR A 319 18.52 -8.38 10.81
CA THR A 319 18.67 -7.23 11.72
C THR A 319 18.01 -5.95 11.20
N GLY A 320 17.92 -5.78 9.86
CA GLY A 320 17.33 -4.60 9.27
C GLY A 320 17.20 -4.67 7.76
N PHE A 321 16.67 -3.59 7.20
CA PHE A 321 16.53 -3.34 5.78
C PHE A 321 17.01 -1.92 5.47
N PRO A 322 18.17 -1.74 4.84
CA PRO A 322 18.78 -0.42 4.58
C PRO A 322 17.83 0.56 3.87
N GLN A 323 16.96 0.05 2.99
CA GLN A 323 15.99 0.87 2.27
C GLN A 323 14.93 1.50 3.21
N PHE A 324 14.46 0.76 4.21
CA PHE A 324 13.52 1.32 5.20
C PHE A 324 14.20 2.28 6.16
N GLU A 325 15.45 2.03 6.52
CA GLU A 325 16.24 2.95 7.35
C GLU A 325 16.47 4.28 6.63
N GLU A 326 16.83 4.23 5.33
CA GLU A 326 16.97 5.43 4.50
C GLU A 326 15.62 6.16 4.37
N ALA A 327 14.52 5.43 4.12
CA ALA A 327 13.19 6.02 4.06
C ALA A 327 12.81 6.69 5.38
N GLU A 328 13.15 6.10 6.53
CA GLU A 328 12.91 6.72 7.84
C GLU A 328 13.72 8.02 8.03
N ARG A 329 14.96 8.09 7.54
CA ARG A 329 15.74 9.34 7.54
C ARG A 329 15.05 10.42 6.68
N ARG A 330 14.49 10.05 5.51
CA ARG A 330 13.76 10.97 4.65
C ARG A 330 12.46 11.47 5.29
N VAL A 331 11.70 10.59 5.91
CA VAL A 331 10.49 10.95 6.66
C VAL A 331 10.83 11.86 7.85
N ALA A 332 11.87 11.52 8.63
CA ALA A 332 12.32 12.39 9.71
C ALA A 332 12.75 13.79 9.22
N TYR A 333 13.42 13.87 8.05
CA TYR A 333 13.80 15.15 7.44
C TYR A 333 12.56 15.96 7.01
N LEU A 334 11.54 15.32 6.43
CA LEU A 334 10.26 15.93 6.11
C LEU A 334 9.62 16.56 7.34
N TYR A 335 9.49 15.80 8.42
CA TYR A 335 8.84 16.27 9.63
C TYR A 335 9.67 17.35 10.38
N LYS A 336 11.00 17.24 10.40
CA LYS A 336 11.87 18.31 10.90
C LYS A 336 11.68 19.61 10.11
N THR A 337 11.51 19.52 8.79
CA THR A 337 11.26 20.70 7.94
C THR A 337 9.88 21.30 8.20
N LYS A 338 8.84 20.45 8.33
CA LYS A 338 7.47 20.87 8.70
C LYS A 338 7.46 21.58 10.05
N GLN A 339 8.09 20.99 11.09
CA GLN A 339 8.24 21.57 12.43
C GLN A 339 8.93 22.94 12.39
N ARG A 340 10.02 23.07 11.62
CA ARG A 340 10.74 24.34 11.47
C ARG A 340 9.89 25.44 10.83
N LEU A 341 9.09 25.08 9.81
CA LEU A 341 8.18 26.02 9.16
C LEU A 341 7.06 26.48 10.10
N GLU A 342 6.44 25.54 10.80
CA GLU A 342 5.37 25.80 11.78
C GLU A 342 5.87 26.59 12.99
N GLY A 343 7.11 26.33 13.42
CA GLY A 343 7.79 27.02 14.52
C GLY A 343 8.35 28.41 14.19
N LEU A 344 8.13 28.94 12.98
CA LEU A 344 8.61 30.30 12.65
C LEU A 344 7.92 31.36 13.52
N PRO A 345 8.68 32.17 14.27
CA PRO A 345 8.08 33.21 15.10
C PRO A 345 7.26 34.20 14.28
N PRO A 346 6.03 34.58 14.69
CA PRO A 346 5.16 35.49 13.91
C PRO A 346 5.85 36.80 13.51
N LYS A 347 6.72 37.35 14.36
CA LYS A 347 7.52 38.55 14.04
C LYS A 347 8.54 38.38 12.92
N ARG A 348 8.81 37.16 12.50
CA ARG A 348 9.73 36.84 11.40
C ARG A 348 8.98 36.62 10.08
N VAL A 349 7.67 36.47 10.13
CA VAL A 349 6.80 36.35 8.95
C VAL A 349 6.15 37.70 8.69
N VAL A 350 6.42 38.29 7.54
CA VAL A 350 6.03 39.68 7.26
C VAL A 350 5.34 39.82 5.91
N ASP A 351 4.42 40.79 5.83
CA ASP A 351 3.71 41.16 4.61
C ASP A 351 4.62 42.09 3.75
N VAL A 352 5.60 41.47 3.08
CA VAL A 352 6.47 42.17 2.13
C VAL A 352 6.36 41.46 0.79
N ASP A 353 6.42 42.23 -0.30
CA ASP A 353 6.61 41.72 -1.64
C ASP A 353 8.01 41.11 -1.74
N GLY A 354 8.08 39.80 -1.68
CA GLY A 354 9.30 39.03 -1.85
C GLY A 354 9.08 37.87 -2.79
N PRO A 355 10.11 37.47 -3.54
CA PRO A 355 9.97 36.31 -4.42
C PRO A 355 9.71 35.05 -3.60
N VAL A 356 8.77 34.23 -4.07
CA VAL A 356 8.61 32.86 -3.57
C VAL A 356 9.64 31.99 -4.30
N PRO A 357 10.44 31.18 -3.58
CA PRO A 357 11.36 30.25 -4.23
C PRO A 357 10.62 29.36 -5.26
N PRO A 358 11.15 29.14 -6.46
CA PRO A 358 10.47 28.36 -7.50
C PRO A 358 10.06 26.97 -7.05
N ASP A 359 10.92 26.28 -6.28
CA ASP A 359 10.65 24.94 -5.76
C ASP A 359 9.53 24.91 -4.68
N ILE A 360 9.20 26.05 -4.10
CA ILE A 360 8.02 26.18 -3.22
C ILE A 360 6.79 26.53 -4.06
N ALA A 361 6.92 27.51 -4.96
CA ALA A 361 5.81 28.03 -5.76
C ALA A 361 5.21 26.98 -6.70
N GLY A 362 6.06 26.18 -7.33
CA GLY A 362 5.68 25.16 -8.34
C GLY A 362 5.50 23.76 -7.78
N PHE A 363 5.71 23.52 -6.48
CA PHE A 363 5.78 22.16 -5.95
C PHE A 363 4.48 21.36 -6.15
N ALA A 364 3.33 21.94 -5.81
CA ALA A 364 2.04 21.24 -5.92
C ALA A 364 1.72 20.85 -7.37
N GLU A 365 2.08 21.71 -8.35
CA GLU A 365 1.92 21.43 -9.78
C GLU A 365 2.88 20.33 -10.22
N ALA A 366 4.17 20.43 -9.87
CA ALA A 366 5.18 19.43 -10.21
C ALA A 366 4.90 18.05 -9.59
N LEU A 367 4.33 18.02 -8.39
CA LEU A 367 3.86 16.79 -7.74
C LEU A 367 2.75 16.14 -8.57
N ARG A 368 1.72 16.94 -8.94
CA ARG A 368 0.59 16.48 -9.77
C ARG A 368 1.05 15.99 -11.14
N GLU A 369 1.85 16.76 -11.86
CA GLU A 369 2.40 16.36 -13.17
C GLU A 369 3.18 15.04 -13.10
N SER A 370 3.91 14.80 -11.99
CA SER A 370 4.62 13.55 -11.79
C SER A 370 3.67 12.37 -11.64
N LEU A 371 2.54 12.55 -10.96
CA LEU A 371 1.54 11.50 -10.76
C LEU A 371 0.64 11.32 -11.99
N ASP A 372 0.38 12.37 -12.75
CA ASP A 372 -0.29 12.32 -14.06
C ASP A 372 0.46 11.41 -15.05
N ASP A 373 1.77 11.30 -14.90
CA ASP A 373 2.63 10.50 -15.76
C ASP A 373 2.82 9.07 -15.24
N ASP A 374 1.77 8.28 -15.24
CA ASP A 374 1.77 6.87 -14.87
C ASP A 374 2.18 6.66 -13.39
N LEU A 375 1.63 7.49 -12.49
CA LEU A 375 1.94 7.48 -11.06
C LEU A 375 3.45 7.44 -10.78
N ASN A 376 4.21 8.32 -11.40
CA ASN A 376 5.66 8.37 -11.26
C ASN A 376 6.08 8.89 -9.89
N MET A 377 5.76 8.09 -8.85
CA MET A 377 6.06 8.40 -7.45
C MET A 377 7.55 8.69 -7.20
N PRO A 378 8.53 8.00 -7.83
CA PRO A 378 9.94 8.35 -7.65
C PRO A 378 10.26 9.79 -8.08
N VAL A 379 9.68 10.28 -9.17
CA VAL A 379 9.85 11.68 -9.61
C VAL A 379 9.17 12.62 -8.62
N ALA A 380 7.96 12.28 -8.14
CA ALA A 380 7.28 13.04 -7.10
C ALA A 380 8.12 13.18 -5.82
N LEU A 381 8.77 12.10 -5.38
CA LEU A 381 9.68 12.13 -4.22
C LEU A 381 10.96 12.95 -4.48
N ALA A 382 11.46 13.01 -5.72
CA ALA A 382 12.57 13.89 -6.07
C ALA A 382 12.14 15.38 -5.97
N LYS A 383 10.94 15.73 -6.48
CA LYS A 383 10.37 17.07 -6.32
C LYS A 383 10.14 17.44 -4.85
N LEU A 384 9.73 16.48 -4.02
CA LEU A 384 9.63 16.68 -2.57
C LEU A 384 11.00 17.04 -1.95
N ALA A 385 12.08 16.38 -2.36
CA ALA A 385 13.41 16.68 -1.82
C ALA A 385 13.84 18.14 -2.13
N ASP A 386 13.61 18.61 -3.35
CA ASP A 386 13.89 20.00 -3.76
C ASP A 386 13.01 20.99 -2.97
N PHE A 387 11.73 20.69 -2.82
CA PHE A 387 10.78 21.48 -2.01
C PHE A 387 11.23 21.60 -0.55
N LEU A 388 11.56 20.48 0.11
CA LEU A 388 12.00 20.48 1.51
C LEU A 388 13.30 21.28 1.70
N LYS A 389 14.21 21.18 0.77
CA LYS A 389 15.44 22.00 0.76
C LYS A 389 15.11 23.49 0.69
N ALA A 390 14.25 23.91 -0.24
CA ALA A 390 13.86 25.30 -0.40
C ALA A 390 13.11 25.85 0.85
N VAL A 391 12.25 25.02 1.48
CA VAL A 391 11.57 25.39 2.74
C VAL A 391 12.59 25.57 3.87
N ASN A 392 13.59 24.69 3.99
CA ASN A 392 14.63 24.84 5.00
C ASN A 392 15.47 26.12 4.78
N GLU A 393 15.81 26.43 3.53
CA GLU A 393 16.53 27.69 3.19
C GLU A 393 15.69 28.93 3.53
N LEU A 394 14.36 28.89 3.30
CA LEU A 394 13.43 29.94 3.73
C LEU A 394 13.41 30.09 5.26
N CYS A 395 13.37 29.02 6.01
CA CYS A 395 13.44 29.02 7.47
C CYS A 395 14.78 29.58 7.97
N ASP A 396 15.90 29.15 7.39
CA ASP A 396 17.24 29.65 7.72
C ASP A 396 17.35 31.16 7.48
N GLN A 397 16.84 31.63 6.34
CA GLN A 397 16.81 33.06 6.05
C GLN A 397 15.99 33.83 7.08
N ALA A 398 14.81 33.34 7.45
CA ALA A 398 13.94 33.96 8.46
C ALA A 398 14.62 34.05 9.82
N MET A 399 15.42 33.06 10.20
CA MET A 399 16.04 32.96 11.52
C MET A 399 17.38 33.71 11.64
N ARG A 400 18.00 34.18 10.54
CA ARG A 400 19.20 34.99 10.57
C ARG A 400 18.98 36.30 11.36
N LYS A 401 20.07 36.98 11.81
CA LYS A 401 19.99 38.27 12.47
C LYS A 401 19.31 39.29 11.54
N LYS A 402 18.16 39.84 11.98
CA LYS A 402 17.25 40.68 11.17
C LYS A 402 16.62 40.01 9.98
N GLY A 403 16.72 38.65 9.83
CA GLY A 403 16.09 37.92 8.78
C GLY A 403 14.56 37.90 8.92
N LYS A 404 13.88 37.73 7.79
CA LYS A 404 12.42 37.63 7.68
C LYS A 404 12.05 36.71 6.50
N ALA A 405 10.90 36.09 6.56
CA ALA A 405 10.27 35.39 5.45
C ALA A 405 9.04 36.16 4.99
N ALA A 406 8.82 36.19 3.68
CA ALA A 406 7.59 36.73 3.13
C ALA A 406 6.41 35.80 3.49
N ARG A 407 5.30 36.37 3.98
CA ARG A 407 4.10 35.60 4.35
C ARG A 407 3.63 34.70 3.21
N ARG A 408 3.60 35.24 1.99
CA ARG A 408 3.21 34.47 0.80
C ARG A 408 4.07 33.21 0.59
N ALA A 409 5.39 33.28 0.84
CA ALA A 409 6.27 32.11 0.69
C ALA A 409 5.98 31.05 1.77
N VAL A 410 5.69 31.48 3.02
CA VAL A 410 5.30 30.57 4.10
C VAL A 410 3.95 29.90 3.81
N GLU A 411 2.96 30.65 3.36
CA GLU A 411 1.64 30.13 3.00
C GLU A 411 1.69 29.14 1.83
N GLN A 412 2.53 29.39 0.82
CA GLN A 412 2.73 28.47 -0.28
C GLN A 412 3.50 27.21 0.16
N ALA A 413 4.47 27.32 1.07
CA ALA A 413 5.13 26.16 1.64
C ALA A 413 4.13 25.30 2.45
N GLN A 414 3.26 25.92 3.24
CA GLN A 414 2.17 25.19 3.93
C GLN A 414 1.18 24.54 2.95
N ALA A 415 0.85 25.21 1.85
CA ALA A 415 0.02 24.62 0.79
C ALA A 415 0.72 23.42 0.12
N GLY A 416 2.03 23.48 -0.07
CA GLY A 416 2.83 22.34 -0.57
C GLY A 416 2.76 21.12 0.34
N PHE A 417 2.84 21.30 1.67
CA PHE A 417 2.63 20.18 2.61
C PHE A 417 1.21 19.62 2.54
N ARG A 418 0.18 20.45 2.43
CA ARG A 418 -1.21 19.96 2.23
C ARG A 418 -1.38 19.18 0.94
N ALA A 419 -0.75 19.62 -0.16
CA ALA A 419 -0.75 18.86 -1.41
C ALA A 419 -0.09 17.50 -1.25
N LEU A 420 1.06 17.43 -0.57
CA LEU A 420 1.77 16.21 -0.26
C LEU A 420 0.90 15.23 0.55
N GLU A 421 0.25 15.73 1.61
CA GLU A 421 -0.67 14.95 2.44
C GLU A 421 -1.85 14.39 1.62
N ALA A 422 -2.43 15.22 0.76
CA ALA A 422 -3.57 14.83 -0.08
C ALA A 422 -3.20 13.79 -1.15
N GLU A 423 -2.07 13.97 -1.84
CA GLU A 423 -1.68 13.16 -2.99
C GLU A 423 -0.92 11.89 -2.60
N LEU A 424 0.03 11.98 -1.67
CA LEU A 424 0.90 10.85 -1.30
C LEU A 424 0.58 10.24 0.06
N GLY A 425 -0.28 10.87 0.87
CA GLY A 425 -0.62 10.39 2.21
C GLY A 425 0.58 10.31 3.16
N ILE A 426 1.56 11.20 3.02
CA ILE A 426 2.71 11.36 3.92
C ILE A 426 2.74 12.78 4.49
N GLY A 427 3.35 12.95 5.67
CA GLY A 427 3.34 14.24 6.38
C GLY A 427 2.02 14.52 7.11
N THR A 428 1.17 13.52 7.31
CA THR A 428 -0.22 13.68 7.80
C THR A 428 -0.32 13.90 9.29
N GLU A 429 0.66 13.45 10.07
CA GLU A 429 0.65 13.59 11.53
C GLU A 429 1.37 14.85 12.02
N SER A 430 1.30 15.08 13.33
CA SER A 430 2.11 16.11 14.01
C SER A 430 3.59 15.76 13.95
N ALA A 431 4.42 16.73 13.61
CA ALA A 431 5.87 16.56 13.57
C ALA A 431 6.44 16.10 14.93
N ASP A 432 5.95 16.65 16.02
CA ASP A 432 6.43 16.31 17.36
C ASP A 432 6.15 14.85 17.71
N ILE A 433 4.98 14.32 17.32
CA ILE A 433 4.60 12.91 17.58
C ILE A 433 5.50 11.96 16.80
N ILE A 434 5.67 12.19 15.49
CA ILE A 434 6.49 11.32 14.63
C ILE A 434 7.95 11.34 15.06
N LEU A 435 8.53 12.54 15.26
CA LEU A 435 9.92 12.66 15.63
C LEU A 435 10.22 12.05 17.00
N LEU A 436 9.28 12.18 17.96
CA LEU A 436 9.38 11.52 19.26
C LEU A 436 9.33 9.99 19.11
N ARG A 437 8.41 9.47 18.31
CA ARG A 437 8.23 8.04 18.07
C ARG A 437 9.46 7.41 17.39
N ILE A 438 10.04 8.08 16.39
CA ILE A 438 11.30 7.67 15.73
C ILE A 438 12.45 7.69 16.75
N ARG A 439 12.59 8.77 17.52
CA ARG A 439 13.63 8.91 18.53
C ARG A 439 13.60 7.77 19.56
N ASP A 440 12.43 7.53 20.14
CA ASP A 440 12.26 6.54 21.21
C ASP A 440 12.46 5.11 20.71
N ARG A 441 12.01 4.80 19.45
CA ARG A 441 12.28 3.51 18.82
C ARG A 441 13.77 3.30 18.57
N ARG A 442 14.49 4.31 18.04
CA ARG A 442 15.93 4.25 17.83
C ARG A 442 16.72 4.08 19.13
N ALA A 443 16.29 4.79 20.18
CA ALA A 443 16.86 4.63 21.53
C ALA A 443 16.67 3.20 22.03
N LYS A 444 15.47 2.67 21.96
CA LYS A 444 15.16 1.28 22.35
C LYS A 444 15.95 0.26 21.57
N ALA A 445 16.13 0.45 20.27
CA ALA A 445 16.93 -0.45 19.42
C ALA A 445 18.42 -0.48 19.83
N ARG A 446 18.93 0.59 20.41
CA ARG A 446 20.29 0.67 20.98
C ARG A 446 20.36 0.26 22.46
N GLY A 447 19.26 -0.22 23.04
CA GLY A 447 19.19 -0.58 24.47
C GLY A 447 19.21 0.60 25.41
N LEU A 448 18.87 1.81 24.93
CA LEU A 448 18.84 3.03 25.72
C LEU A 448 17.44 3.25 26.31
N ASP A 449 17.40 3.75 27.55
CA ASP A 449 16.16 4.15 28.24
C ASP A 449 15.95 5.66 28.08
N SER A 450 14.93 6.05 27.30
CA SER A 450 14.56 7.45 27.08
C SER A 450 14.35 8.22 28.41
N ALA A 451 13.74 7.58 29.42
CA ALA A 451 13.54 8.23 30.72
C ALA A 451 14.85 8.45 31.49
N ALA A 452 15.84 7.58 31.33
CA ALA A 452 17.17 7.78 31.88
C ALA A 452 17.90 8.95 31.21
N ILE A 453 17.80 9.05 29.87
CA ILE A 453 18.38 10.16 29.10
C ILE A 453 17.74 11.50 29.54
N GLU A 454 16.40 11.57 29.68
CA GLU A 454 15.71 12.78 30.14
C GLU A 454 16.15 13.19 31.53
N ARG A 455 16.37 12.24 32.46
CA ARG A 455 16.93 12.54 33.79
C ARG A 455 18.33 13.14 33.69
N GLN A 456 19.24 12.55 32.92
CA GLN A 456 20.59 13.07 32.69
C GLN A 456 20.59 14.48 32.08
N ILE A 457 19.66 14.78 31.15
CA ILE A 457 19.47 16.10 30.56
C ILE A 457 19.00 17.10 31.66
N SER A 458 18.12 16.68 32.55
CA SER A 458 17.68 17.50 33.70
C SER A 458 18.85 17.80 34.63
N ASP A 459 19.66 16.79 34.98
CA ASP A 459 20.85 16.96 35.83
C ASP A 459 21.87 17.92 35.19
N ARG A 460 22.12 17.78 33.88
CA ARG A 460 22.97 18.72 33.11
C ARG A 460 22.41 20.14 33.16
N THR A 461 21.10 20.29 33.04
CA THR A 461 20.46 21.60 33.07
C THR A 461 20.62 22.27 34.45
N GLU A 462 20.50 21.51 35.53
CA GLU A 462 20.71 21.99 36.90
C GLU A 462 22.16 22.36 37.18
N ALA A 463 23.12 21.52 36.69
CA ALA A 463 24.56 21.82 36.76
C ALA A 463 24.89 23.13 36.01
N ARG A 464 24.29 23.40 34.86
CA ARG A 464 24.49 24.69 34.16
C ARG A 464 23.92 25.88 34.94
N LYS A 465 22.76 25.73 35.58
CA LYS A 465 22.17 26.79 36.43
C LYS A 465 23.06 27.10 37.64
N SER A 466 23.63 26.07 38.27
CA SER A 466 24.55 26.22 39.39
C SER A 466 25.98 26.61 38.97
N LYS A 467 26.24 26.78 37.67
CA LYS A 467 27.53 27.09 37.04
C LYS A 467 28.58 25.99 37.22
N ASP A 468 28.18 24.77 37.49
CA ASP A 468 29.03 23.58 37.44
C ASP A 468 29.17 23.09 35.98
N PHE A 469 30.03 23.80 35.25
CA PHE A 469 30.23 23.49 33.84
C PHE A 469 30.98 22.17 33.64
N ALA A 470 31.80 21.73 34.61
CA ALA A 470 32.50 20.47 34.53
C ALA A 470 31.54 19.29 34.56
N GLU A 471 30.55 19.32 35.44
CA GLU A 471 29.51 18.29 35.52
C GLU A 471 28.60 18.33 34.27
N ALA A 472 28.23 19.53 33.82
CA ALA A 472 27.41 19.66 32.60
C ALA A 472 28.10 19.12 31.34
N ASP A 473 29.40 19.30 31.20
CA ASP A 473 30.20 18.78 30.11
C ASP A 473 30.37 17.23 30.22
N ARG A 474 30.59 16.72 31.45
CA ARG A 474 30.66 15.27 31.70
C ARG A 474 29.38 14.56 31.22
N VAL A 475 28.23 15.06 31.65
CA VAL A 475 26.92 14.48 31.23
C VAL A 475 26.75 14.53 29.70
N ARG A 476 27.09 15.66 29.07
CA ARG A 476 27.02 15.77 27.59
C ARG A 476 27.91 14.72 26.93
N ASP A 477 29.15 14.54 27.38
CA ASP A 477 30.11 13.66 26.78
C ASP A 477 29.71 12.17 27.00
N GLU A 478 29.12 11.85 28.16
CA GLU A 478 28.56 10.52 28.42
C GLU A 478 27.37 10.19 27.51
N LEU A 479 26.45 11.14 27.29
CA LEU A 479 25.35 10.96 26.38
C LEU A 479 25.84 10.85 24.92
N ALA A 480 26.79 11.68 24.51
CA ALA A 480 27.42 11.61 23.20
C ALA A 480 28.12 10.25 22.95
N ALA A 481 28.79 9.70 23.96
CA ALA A 481 29.40 8.36 23.87
C ALA A 481 28.38 7.22 23.67
N GLN A 482 27.12 7.43 24.08
CA GLN A 482 25.99 6.53 23.85
C GLN A 482 25.30 6.77 22.51
N GLY A 483 25.79 7.74 21.70
CA GLY A 483 25.18 8.12 20.43
C GLY A 483 23.93 9.02 20.60
N VAL A 484 23.80 9.70 21.73
CA VAL A 484 22.75 10.68 21.99
C VAL A 484 23.27 12.07 21.66
N GLU A 485 22.61 12.77 20.74
CA GLU A 485 22.91 14.15 20.38
C GLU A 485 21.94 15.11 21.07
N LEU A 486 22.51 16.08 21.81
CA LEU A 486 21.71 17.10 22.52
C LEU A 486 21.42 18.29 21.62
N LEU A 487 20.17 18.74 21.64
CA LEU A 487 19.63 19.84 20.87
C LEU A 487 19.24 20.99 21.83
N ASP A 488 20.19 21.90 22.12
CA ASP A 488 19.92 23.04 22.96
C ASP A 488 19.05 24.09 22.23
N GLY A 489 17.91 24.46 22.83
CA GLY A 489 16.96 25.44 22.30
C GLY A 489 16.44 26.41 23.33
N PRO A 490 15.66 27.44 22.92
CA PRO A 490 15.08 28.43 23.86
C PRO A 490 14.10 27.81 24.86
N GLU A 491 13.44 26.74 24.52
CA GLU A 491 12.45 26.01 25.33
C GLU A 491 13.10 24.94 26.23
N GLY A 492 14.41 24.71 26.09
CA GLY A 492 15.16 23.69 26.83
C GLY A 492 16.10 22.87 25.93
N THR A 493 16.62 21.79 26.51
CA THR A 493 17.46 20.84 25.78
C THR A 493 16.64 19.63 25.36
N GLY A 494 16.42 19.48 24.05
CA GLY A 494 15.94 18.25 23.44
C GLY A 494 17.09 17.28 23.15
N TRP A 495 16.77 16.12 22.61
CA TRP A 495 17.77 15.14 22.18
C TRP A 495 17.29 14.29 21.00
N THR A 496 18.22 13.72 20.28
CA THR A 496 17.99 12.76 19.22
C THR A 496 19.05 11.65 19.28
N ILE A 497 18.82 10.58 18.54
CA ILE A 497 19.84 9.54 18.35
C ILE A 497 20.64 9.91 17.09
N ALA A 498 21.97 9.98 17.22
CA ALA A 498 22.86 10.19 16.07
C ALA A 498 22.67 9.07 15.02
N ASP A 499 22.67 9.45 13.75
CA ASP A 499 22.51 8.50 12.64
C ASP A 499 23.68 7.51 12.50
#